data_53a2ebc831b0223d0ce9caa0ddb6037d
#
_entry.id   53a2ebc831b0223d0ce9caa0ddb6037d
#
_cell.length_a   1.000
_cell.length_b   1.000
_cell.length_c   1.000
_cell.angle_alpha   90.00
_cell.angle_beta   90.00
_cell.angle_gamma   90.00
#
_symmetry.space_group_name_H-M   'P 1'
#
loop_
_entity.id
_entity.type
_entity.pdbx_description
1 polymer ?
#
loop_
_entity_poly.entity_id
_entity_poly.type
_entity_poly.pdbx_seq_one_letter_code
_entity_poly.pdbx_strand_id
1 'polypeptide(L)'
;MDNTQQRPTFIFLIIGTAWLFDAMDVGLLSFIMPIVHQQWALSNSQTGLISSVSTIGMVCGGFYFGHLADRIGRKNTLIATLLTFSIGNLILAISPGFYTFLGIRFFVGMGLGGELPVAATYIADIYRGTKRSQMLILADSFWALGWLVASFLSFLLTPVLGWRGILVVTAIAGVFAIVLRKHIHETAPKSTGTQHWLVSLKTTFKPWTLMLWLAWFMVMFSYYGMFMWLPSIMVDKGYGIVNSFGYTTIIVVAQLPGYLCASWLAKRIRVKYVFAIYMLGTAFGAIMFGQSASALLIVISGCVLSFFNLGAYGAIIALTPELYAHNIRGTMTGMAQGIGRIGAIFGPLLIGVLMDHQISISIIFVIFMVSLLIGSIAVLAFPSAD
;
A
#
# COMPACT_ATOMS: atom_id res chain seq x y z
N MET A 1 -34.02 -10.78 -22.00
CA MET A 1 -34.47 -10.95 -20.59
C MET A 1 -33.30 -11.53 -19.81
N ASP A 2 -32.40 -10.69 -19.32
CA ASP A 2 -31.25 -11.12 -18.54
C ASP A 2 -31.41 -10.58 -17.12
N ASN A 3 -32.01 -11.43 -16.28
CA ASN A 3 -32.37 -11.12 -14.91
C ASN A 3 -31.24 -11.48 -13.94
N THR A 4 -30.01 -11.06 -14.23
CA THR A 4 -28.89 -11.08 -13.29
C THR A 4 -28.64 -9.68 -12.75
N GLN A 5 -29.55 -9.18 -11.92
CA GLN A 5 -29.18 -8.18 -10.91
C GLN A 5 -28.14 -8.86 -9.99
N GLN A 6 -26.90 -8.88 -10.43
CA GLN A 6 -25.79 -9.35 -9.61
C GLN A 6 -25.80 -8.54 -8.32
N ARG A 7 -25.86 -9.26 -7.19
CA ARG A 7 -25.95 -8.64 -5.86
C ARG A 7 -24.73 -7.72 -5.68
N PRO A 8 -24.92 -6.42 -5.42
CA PRO A 8 -23.81 -5.44 -5.32
C PRO A 8 -22.71 -5.90 -4.36
N THR A 9 -23.07 -6.65 -3.33
CA THR A 9 -22.14 -7.25 -2.37
C THR A 9 -21.22 -8.29 -3.01
N PHE A 10 -21.70 -9.09 -3.95
CA PHE A 10 -20.87 -10.09 -4.64
C PHE A 10 -19.83 -9.43 -5.54
N ILE A 11 -20.22 -8.38 -6.27
CA ILE A 11 -19.30 -7.58 -7.08
C ILE A 11 -18.25 -6.89 -6.20
N PHE A 12 -18.67 -6.35 -5.05
CA PHE A 12 -17.76 -5.75 -4.08
C PHE A 12 -16.69 -6.76 -3.60
N LEU A 13 -17.10 -7.99 -3.26
CA LEU A 13 -16.16 -9.03 -2.85
C LEU A 13 -15.16 -9.40 -3.97
N ILE A 14 -15.62 -9.48 -5.22
CA ILE A 14 -14.74 -9.75 -6.36
C ILE A 14 -13.69 -8.63 -6.51
N ILE A 15 -14.10 -7.37 -6.45
CA ILE A 15 -13.20 -6.23 -6.55
C ILE A 15 -12.27 -6.15 -5.35
N GLY A 16 -12.80 -6.39 -4.15
CA GLY A 16 -11.99 -6.46 -2.93
C GLY A 16 -10.94 -7.58 -2.99
N THR A 17 -11.28 -8.74 -3.56
CA THR A 17 -10.32 -9.84 -3.74
C THR A 17 -9.21 -9.47 -4.74
N ALA A 18 -9.51 -8.73 -5.80
CA ALA A 18 -8.48 -8.18 -6.69
C ALA A 18 -7.53 -7.27 -5.90
N TRP A 19 -8.06 -6.35 -5.12
CA TRP A 19 -7.28 -5.47 -4.23
C TRP A 19 -6.44 -6.24 -3.20
N LEU A 20 -6.96 -7.37 -2.69
CA LEU A 20 -6.21 -8.28 -1.81
C LEU A 20 -4.98 -8.86 -2.54
N PHE A 21 -5.13 -9.29 -3.80
CA PHE A 21 -3.99 -9.81 -4.58
C PHE A 21 -2.91 -8.77 -4.81
N ASP A 22 -3.31 -7.52 -5.05
CA ASP A 22 -2.41 -6.38 -5.19
C ASP A 22 -1.58 -6.17 -3.91
N ALA A 23 -2.26 -6.07 -2.77
CA ALA A 23 -1.62 -5.92 -1.46
C ALA A 23 -0.77 -7.14 -1.08
N MET A 24 -1.20 -8.34 -1.45
CA MET A 24 -0.45 -9.58 -1.25
C MET A 24 0.88 -9.55 -2.00
N ASP A 25 0.90 -9.13 -3.28
CA ASP A 25 2.15 -9.06 -4.05
C ASP A 25 3.12 -8.02 -3.49
N VAL A 26 2.60 -6.84 -3.09
CA VAL A 26 3.40 -5.81 -2.42
C VAL A 26 3.99 -6.36 -1.12
N GLY A 27 3.19 -7.04 -0.31
CA GLY A 27 3.65 -7.66 0.94
C GLY A 27 4.69 -8.76 0.70
N LEU A 28 4.47 -9.63 -0.28
CA LEU A 28 5.41 -10.73 -0.63
C LEU A 28 6.80 -10.21 -0.96
N LEU A 29 6.91 -9.05 -1.59
CA LEU A 29 8.21 -8.47 -1.89
C LEU A 29 9.05 -8.30 -0.63
N SER A 30 8.47 -7.85 0.49
CA SER A 30 9.19 -7.67 1.76
C SER A 30 9.78 -8.99 2.30
N PHE A 31 9.10 -10.12 2.07
CA PHE A 31 9.57 -11.45 2.47
C PHE A 31 10.60 -12.04 1.50
N ILE A 32 10.52 -11.68 0.23
CA ILE A 32 11.50 -12.12 -0.79
C ILE A 32 12.82 -11.36 -0.65
N MET A 33 12.78 -10.09 -0.25
CA MET A 33 13.96 -9.21 -0.16
C MET A 33 15.12 -9.79 0.65
N PRO A 34 14.96 -10.30 1.88
CA PRO A 34 16.10 -10.87 2.65
C PRO A 34 16.70 -12.10 1.98
N ILE A 35 15.91 -12.87 1.24
CA ILE A 35 16.38 -14.08 0.56
C ILE A 35 17.22 -13.72 -0.66
N VAL A 36 16.73 -12.83 -1.52
CA VAL A 36 17.47 -12.40 -2.71
C VAL A 36 18.68 -11.55 -2.35
N HIS A 37 18.62 -10.77 -1.27
CA HIS A 37 19.76 -10.06 -0.70
C HIS A 37 20.92 -11.01 -0.40
N GLN A 38 20.65 -12.10 0.33
CA GLN A 38 21.66 -13.13 0.64
C GLN A 38 22.09 -13.91 -0.59
N GLN A 39 21.14 -14.35 -1.44
CA GLN A 39 21.43 -15.20 -2.59
C GLN A 39 22.27 -14.52 -3.66
N TRP A 40 22.08 -13.22 -3.87
CA TRP A 40 22.78 -12.45 -4.90
C TRP A 40 23.83 -11.52 -4.32
N ALA A 41 24.12 -11.61 -3.02
CA ALA A 41 25.07 -10.75 -2.29
C ALA A 41 24.85 -9.25 -2.62
N LEU A 42 23.59 -8.82 -2.54
CA LEU A 42 23.19 -7.43 -2.84
C LEU A 42 23.66 -6.50 -1.72
N SER A 43 23.92 -5.23 -2.06
CA SER A 43 23.98 -4.18 -1.04
C SER A 43 22.59 -3.87 -0.51
N ASN A 44 22.50 -3.23 0.67
CA ASN A 44 21.23 -2.78 1.21
C ASN A 44 20.57 -1.73 0.31
N SER A 45 21.35 -0.83 -0.30
CA SER A 45 20.85 0.12 -1.29
C SER A 45 20.21 -0.57 -2.51
N GLN A 46 20.83 -1.64 -3.02
CA GLN A 46 20.25 -2.44 -4.10
C GLN A 46 18.95 -3.10 -3.68
N THR A 47 18.89 -3.62 -2.46
CA THR A 47 17.68 -4.23 -1.90
C THR A 47 16.56 -3.20 -1.75
N GLY A 48 16.84 -2.01 -1.22
CA GLY A 48 15.88 -0.92 -1.14
C GLY A 48 15.39 -0.43 -2.52
N LEU A 49 16.30 -0.44 -3.51
CA LEU A 49 16.00 -0.06 -4.89
C LEU A 49 14.94 -0.98 -5.53
N ILE A 50 14.93 -2.27 -5.19
CA ILE A 50 13.91 -3.23 -5.68
C ILE A 50 12.50 -2.74 -5.31
N SER A 51 12.28 -2.37 -4.05
CA SER A 51 10.99 -1.85 -3.58
C SER A 51 10.65 -0.51 -4.23
N SER A 52 11.63 0.38 -4.33
CA SER A 52 11.45 1.71 -4.93
C SER A 52 11.08 1.64 -6.41
N VAL A 53 11.76 0.79 -7.19
CA VAL A 53 11.46 0.59 -8.62
C VAL A 53 10.08 -0.03 -8.82
N SER A 54 9.66 -0.97 -7.95
CA SER A 54 8.29 -1.49 -7.96
C SER A 54 7.26 -0.36 -7.75
N THR A 55 7.51 0.53 -6.79
CA THR A 55 6.63 1.68 -6.51
C THR A 55 6.64 2.71 -7.64
N ILE A 56 7.78 2.96 -8.30
CA ILE A 56 7.84 3.79 -9.52
C ILE A 56 6.98 3.16 -10.61
N GLY A 57 7.07 1.84 -10.80
CA GLY A 57 6.18 1.10 -11.69
C GLY A 57 4.71 1.32 -11.36
N MET A 58 4.34 1.27 -10.07
CA MET A 58 2.95 1.52 -9.62
C MET A 58 2.48 2.93 -9.98
N VAL A 59 3.33 3.95 -9.86
CA VAL A 59 2.98 5.32 -10.27
C VAL A 59 2.73 5.38 -11.78
N CYS A 60 3.65 4.85 -12.59
CA CYS A 60 3.51 4.80 -14.05
C CYS A 60 2.26 3.99 -14.46
N GLY A 61 2.01 2.87 -13.81
CA GLY A 61 0.86 2.02 -14.05
C GLY A 61 -0.46 2.69 -13.72
N GLY A 62 -0.53 3.44 -12.61
CA GLY A 62 -1.70 4.21 -12.24
C GLY A 62 -2.12 5.22 -13.31
N PHE A 63 -1.16 5.93 -13.90
CA PHE A 63 -1.41 6.84 -15.03
C PHE A 63 -1.79 6.08 -16.31
N TYR A 64 -1.02 5.05 -16.67
CA TYR A 64 -1.23 4.30 -17.91
C TYR A 64 -2.57 3.56 -17.91
N PHE A 65 -2.82 2.73 -16.89
CA PHE A 65 -4.06 1.95 -16.79
C PHE A 65 -5.26 2.81 -16.42
N GLY A 66 -5.08 3.91 -15.69
CA GLY A 66 -6.15 4.89 -15.47
C GLY A 66 -6.67 5.45 -16.79
N HIS A 67 -5.76 5.90 -17.68
CA HIS A 67 -6.13 6.37 -19.00
C HIS A 67 -6.69 5.25 -19.91
N LEU A 68 -6.16 4.05 -19.79
CA LEU A 68 -6.64 2.88 -20.53
C LEU A 68 -8.08 2.52 -20.12
N ALA A 69 -8.42 2.64 -18.82
CA ALA A 69 -9.76 2.39 -18.31
C ALA A 69 -10.83 3.32 -18.91
N ASP A 70 -10.45 4.55 -19.22
CA ASP A 70 -11.33 5.51 -19.89
C ASP A 70 -11.56 5.15 -21.38
N ARG A 71 -10.63 4.40 -22.01
CA ARG A 71 -10.72 4.01 -23.43
C ARG A 71 -11.36 2.64 -23.65
N ILE A 72 -10.90 1.61 -22.96
CA ILE A 72 -11.32 0.20 -23.18
C ILE A 72 -12.31 -0.29 -22.12
N GLY A 73 -12.63 0.57 -21.13
CA GLY A 73 -13.52 0.26 -20.03
C GLY A 73 -12.79 -0.30 -18.80
N ARG A 74 -13.48 -0.28 -17.68
CA ARG A 74 -12.89 -0.61 -16.37
C ARG A 74 -12.68 -2.10 -16.17
N LYS A 75 -13.64 -2.92 -16.62
CA LYS A 75 -13.52 -4.38 -16.57
C LYS A 75 -12.30 -4.89 -17.31
N ASN A 76 -12.13 -4.47 -18.57
CA ASN A 76 -11.03 -4.93 -19.40
C ASN A 76 -9.68 -4.46 -18.84
N THR A 77 -9.65 -3.26 -18.26
CA THR A 77 -8.45 -2.72 -17.61
C THR A 77 -8.10 -3.49 -16.34
N LEU A 78 -9.05 -3.83 -15.48
CA LEU A 78 -8.80 -4.68 -14.30
C LEU A 78 -8.25 -6.06 -14.70
N ILE A 79 -8.76 -6.66 -15.78
CA ILE A 79 -8.22 -7.92 -16.30
C ILE A 79 -6.79 -7.73 -16.78
N ALA A 80 -6.51 -6.63 -17.50
CA ALA A 80 -5.18 -6.34 -18.01
C ALA A 80 -4.16 -6.11 -16.87
N THR A 81 -4.53 -5.40 -15.81
CA THR A 81 -3.66 -5.18 -14.65
C THR A 81 -3.33 -6.49 -13.94
N LEU A 82 -4.33 -7.32 -13.64
CA LEU A 82 -4.14 -8.64 -13.03
C LEU A 82 -3.23 -9.55 -13.88
N LEU A 83 -3.44 -9.60 -15.19
CA LEU A 83 -2.60 -10.38 -16.08
C LEU A 83 -1.17 -9.84 -16.14
N THR A 84 -0.98 -8.52 -16.14
CA THR A 84 0.34 -7.89 -16.19
C THR A 84 1.18 -8.30 -15.00
N PHE A 85 0.68 -8.16 -13.77
CA PHE A 85 1.49 -8.55 -12.62
C PHE A 85 1.59 -10.07 -12.45
N SER A 86 0.58 -10.85 -12.80
CA SER A 86 0.63 -12.31 -12.69
C SER A 86 1.64 -12.91 -13.65
N ILE A 87 1.63 -12.51 -14.93
CA ILE A 87 2.63 -12.92 -15.92
C ILE A 87 4.01 -12.39 -15.51
N GLY A 88 4.08 -11.15 -15.02
CA GLY A 88 5.30 -10.56 -14.49
C GLY A 88 5.90 -11.40 -13.35
N ASN A 89 5.09 -11.90 -12.43
CA ASN A 89 5.55 -12.76 -11.34
C ASN A 89 6.05 -14.12 -11.82
N LEU A 90 5.43 -14.72 -12.84
CA LEU A 90 5.94 -15.95 -13.47
C LEU A 90 7.32 -15.71 -14.10
N ILE A 91 7.50 -14.61 -14.82
CA ILE A 91 8.79 -14.25 -15.42
C ILE A 91 9.81 -13.91 -14.32
N LEU A 92 9.36 -13.24 -13.23
CA LEU A 92 10.20 -12.93 -12.08
C LEU A 92 10.75 -14.19 -11.38
N ALA A 93 9.94 -15.26 -11.31
CA ALA A 93 10.32 -16.54 -10.71
C ALA A 93 11.53 -17.20 -11.41
N ILE A 94 11.73 -16.94 -12.70
CA ILE A 94 12.87 -17.48 -13.47
C ILE A 94 14.00 -16.46 -13.65
N SER A 95 13.93 -15.29 -13.00
CA SER A 95 14.95 -14.24 -13.12
C SER A 95 16.33 -14.74 -12.65
N PRO A 96 17.39 -14.53 -13.46
CA PRO A 96 18.72 -15.05 -13.14
C PRO A 96 19.51 -14.18 -12.16
N GLY A 97 19.14 -12.92 -11.99
CA GLY A 97 19.86 -11.99 -11.13
C GLY A 97 19.20 -10.63 -10.97
N PHE A 98 19.89 -9.74 -10.24
CA PHE A 98 19.39 -8.45 -9.78
C PHE A 98 18.80 -7.56 -10.88
N TYR A 99 19.53 -7.30 -11.97
CA TYR A 99 19.07 -6.34 -12.99
C TYR A 99 17.82 -6.79 -13.73
N THR A 100 17.73 -8.09 -14.05
CA THR A 100 16.52 -8.67 -14.68
C THR A 100 15.35 -8.65 -13.69
N PHE A 101 15.61 -8.98 -12.42
CA PHE A 101 14.61 -8.89 -11.36
C PHE A 101 14.08 -7.46 -11.22
N LEU A 102 14.96 -6.47 -11.18
CA LEU A 102 14.62 -5.06 -11.07
C LEU A 102 13.74 -4.58 -12.24
N GLY A 103 14.15 -4.91 -13.47
CA GLY A 103 13.37 -4.55 -14.68
C GLY A 103 11.98 -5.18 -14.69
N ILE A 104 11.87 -6.47 -14.36
CA ILE A 104 10.57 -7.16 -14.30
C ILE A 104 9.72 -6.58 -13.16
N ARG A 105 10.30 -6.24 -12.01
CA ARG A 105 9.59 -5.60 -10.89
C ARG A 105 8.96 -4.26 -11.24
N PHE A 106 9.58 -3.48 -12.12
CA PHE A 106 8.95 -2.28 -12.66
C PHE A 106 7.63 -2.60 -13.37
N PHE A 107 7.61 -3.60 -14.27
CA PHE A 107 6.40 -3.99 -14.99
C PHE A 107 5.34 -4.64 -14.08
N VAL A 108 5.75 -5.48 -13.13
CA VAL A 108 4.85 -5.99 -12.08
C VAL A 108 4.22 -4.81 -11.34
N GLY A 109 5.03 -3.85 -10.91
CA GLY A 109 4.57 -2.62 -10.27
C GLY A 109 3.56 -1.85 -11.13
N MET A 110 3.78 -1.75 -12.45
CA MET A 110 2.80 -1.12 -13.35
C MET A 110 1.43 -1.81 -13.29
N GLY A 111 1.40 -3.15 -13.31
CA GLY A 111 0.15 -3.89 -13.16
C GLY A 111 -0.56 -3.53 -11.84
N LEU A 112 0.16 -3.64 -10.72
CA LEU A 112 -0.35 -3.36 -9.38
C LEU A 112 -0.87 -1.91 -9.23
N GLY A 113 -0.12 -0.93 -9.72
CA GLY A 113 -0.49 0.49 -9.60
C GLY A 113 -1.72 0.90 -10.38
N GLY A 114 -2.05 0.17 -11.45
CA GLY A 114 -3.24 0.42 -12.26
C GLY A 114 -4.52 -0.10 -11.64
N GLU A 115 -4.45 -1.10 -10.77
CA GLU A 115 -5.62 -1.79 -10.23
C GLU A 115 -6.41 -0.93 -9.27
N LEU A 116 -5.75 -0.32 -8.28
CA LEU A 116 -6.39 0.47 -7.22
C LEU A 116 -7.31 1.59 -7.72
N PRO A 117 -6.87 2.49 -8.62
CA PRO A 117 -7.73 3.57 -9.09
C PRO A 117 -8.89 3.06 -9.95
N VAL A 118 -8.70 1.99 -10.71
CA VAL A 118 -9.74 1.39 -11.55
C VAL A 118 -10.79 0.69 -10.68
N ALA A 119 -10.36 -0.09 -9.68
CA ALA A 119 -11.22 -0.76 -8.72
C ALA A 119 -12.03 0.26 -7.89
N ALA A 120 -11.39 1.31 -7.39
CA ALA A 120 -12.06 2.36 -6.63
C ALA A 120 -13.11 3.10 -7.47
N THR A 121 -12.82 3.41 -8.73
CA THR A 121 -13.79 4.03 -9.62
C THR A 121 -14.96 3.09 -9.96
N TYR A 122 -14.71 1.79 -10.10
CA TYR A 122 -15.75 0.80 -10.33
C TYR A 122 -16.71 0.70 -9.12
N ILE A 123 -16.18 0.65 -7.89
CA ILE A 123 -16.98 0.70 -6.65
C ILE A 123 -17.80 2.00 -6.60
N ALA A 124 -17.20 3.12 -6.99
CA ALA A 124 -17.85 4.41 -7.00
C ALA A 124 -19.00 4.54 -8.01
N ASP A 125 -19.02 3.72 -9.06
CA ASP A 125 -20.11 3.69 -10.04
C ASP A 125 -21.30 2.86 -9.55
N ILE A 126 -21.03 1.79 -8.79
CA ILE A 126 -22.08 0.90 -8.27
C ILE A 126 -22.79 1.52 -7.06
N TYR A 127 -22.02 2.14 -6.16
CA TYR A 127 -22.55 2.70 -4.91
C TYR A 127 -22.67 4.22 -4.97
N ARG A 128 -23.72 4.79 -4.37
CA ARG A 128 -24.00 6.23 -4.35
C ARG A 128 -24.09 6.75 -2.91
N GLY A 129 -23.90 8.06 -2.74
CA GLY A 129 -24.06 8.76 -1.46
C GLY A 129 -23.10 8.24 -0.39
N THR A 130 -23.55 8.21 0.86
CA THR A 130 -22.80 7.75 2.03
C THR A 130 -22.34 6.29 1.93
N LYS A 131 -23.13 5.44 1.25
CA LYS A 131 -22.79 4.04 1.04
C LYS A 131 -21.54 3.85 0.17
N ARG A 132 -21.30 4.77 -0.79
CA ARG A 132 -20.07 4.78 -1.60
C ARG A 132 -18.83 4.95 -0.73
N SER A 133 -18.80 5.94 0.16
CA SER A 133 -17.65 6.18 1.06
C SER A 133 -17.42 4.99 1.99
N GLN A 134 -18.49 4.42 2.55
CA GLN A 134 -18.38 3.23 3.39
C GLN A 134 -17.78 2.03 2.65
N MET A 135 -18.22 1.77 1.41
CA MET A 135 -17.71 0.67 0.61
C MET A 135 -16.25 0.87 0.19
N LEU A 136 -15.82 2.10 -0.09
CA LEU A 136 -14.42 2.40 -0.38
C LEU A 136 -13.52 2.17 0.84
N ILE A 137 -13.96 2.59 2.03
CA ILE A 137 -13.23 2.33 3.30
C ILE A 137 -13.16 0.81 3.58
N LEU A 138 -14.25 0.09 3.35
CA LEU A 138 -14.28 -1.35 3.55
C LEU A 138 -13.39 -2.07 2.52
N ALA A 139 -13.31 -1.58 1.28
CA ALA A 139 -12.40 -2.11 0.28
C ALA A 139 -10.93 -1.99 0.71
N ASP A 140 -10.58 -0.90 1.41
CA ASP A 140 -9.21 -0.71 1.91
C ASP A 140 -8.80 -1.75 2.97
N SER A 141 -9.75 -2.36 3.68
CA SER A 141 -9.44 -3.46 4.62
C SER A 141 -8.87 -4.72 3.92
N PHE A 142 -9.13 -4.90 2.62
CA PHE A 142 -8.53 -5.98 1.84
C PHE A 142 -7.00 -5.81 1.69
N TRP A 143 -6.48 -4.60 1.85
CA TRP A 143 -5.03 -4.35 1.91
C TRP A 143 -4.37 -5.08 3.08
N ALA A 144 -4.94 -4.93 4.29
CA ALA A 144 -4.43 -5.64 5.48
C ALA A 144 -4.55 -7.16 5.33
N LEU A 145 -5.66 -7.64 4.75
CA LEU A 145 -5.85 -9.07 4.48
C LEU A 145 -4.81 -9.57 3.46
N GLY A 146 -4.49 -8.81 2.42
CA GLY A 146 -3.46 -9.15 1.44
C GLY A 146 -2.08 -9.31 2.09
N TRP A 147 -1.67 -8.36 2.94
CA TRP A 147 -0.44 -8.47 3.71
C TRP A 147 -0.41 -9.69 4.64
N LEU A 148 -1.54 -9.99 5.29
CA LEU A 148 -1.66 -11.18 6.14
C LEU A 148 -1.51 -12.46 5.32
N VAL A 149 -2.16 -12.55 4.17
CA VAL A 149 -2.00 -13.70 3.25
C VAL A 149 -0.56 -13.80 2.76
N ALA A 150 0.09 -12.69 2.38
CA ALA A 150 1.49 -12.67 1.97
C ALA A 150 2.42 -13.22 3.05
N SER A 151 2.26 -12.75 4.29
CA SER A 151 3.10 -13.18 5.41
C SER A 151 2.90 -14.67 5.72
N PHE A 152 1.66 -15.13 5.73
CA PHE A 152 1.31 -16.51 6.00
C PHE A 152 1.81 -17.46 4.91
N LEU A 153 1.62 -17.11 3.64
CA LEU A 153 2.16 -17.88 2.51
C LEU A 153 3.69 -17.94 2.56
N SER A 154 4.34 -16.82 2.85
CA SER A 154 5.81 -16.77 2.97
C SER A 154 6.30 -17.65 4.12
N PHE A 155 5.66 -17.59 5.27
CA PHE A 155 6.01 -18.42 6.42
C PHE A 155 5.89 -19.92 6.13
N LEU A 156 4.80 -20.35 5.48
CA LEU A 156 4.53 -21.75 5.21
C LEU A 156 5.29 -22.31 4.00
N LEU A 157 5.34 -21.54 2.91
CA LEU A 157 5.79 -22.06 1.61
C LEU A 157 7.28 -21.80 1.33
N THR A 158 7.90 -20.78 1.95
CA THR A 158 9.33 -20.51 1.72
C THR A 158 10.23 -21.71 2.02
N PRO A 159 10.05 -22.46 3.13
CA PRO A 159 10.90 -23.61 3.43
C PRO A 159 10.79 -24.74 2.41
N VAL A 160 9.66 -24.86 1.72
CA VAL A 160 9.36 -25.98 0.79
C VAL A 160 9.59 -25.58 -0.67
N LEU A 161 9.13 -24.40 -1.07
CA LEU A 161 9.11 -23.97 -2.48
C LEU A 161 10.15 -22.89 -2.79
N GLY A 162 10.76 -22.30 -1.76
CA GLY A 162 11.60 -21.11 -1.91
C GLY A 162 10.84 -19.91 -2.43
N TRP A 163 11.50 -18.76 -2.58
CA TRP A 163 10.88 -17.52 -3.05
C TRP A 163 10.35 -17.59 -4.49
N ARG A 164 11.01 -18.39 -5.36
CA ARG A 164 10.55 -18.60 -6.75
C ARG A 164 9.23 -19.34 -6.80
N GLY A 165 9.07 -20.38 -6.00
CA GLY A 165 7.83 -21.13 -5.92
C GLY A 165 6.65 -20.31 -5.40
N ILE A 166 6.91 -19.39 -4.45
CA ILE A 166 5.87 -18.47 -3.95
C ILE A 166 5.38 -17.55 -5.08
N LEU A 167 6.27 -17.00 -5.90
CA LEU A 167 5.88 -16.16 -7.04
C LEU A 167 5.02 -16.93 -8.06
N VAL A 168 5.32 -18.22 -8.28
CA VAL A 168 4.48 -19.06 -9.14
C VAL A 168 3.10 -19.28 -8.51
N VAL A 169 3.03 -19.55 -7.21
CA VAL A 169 1.75 -19.71 -6.49
C VAL A 169 0.92 -18.43 -6.56
N THR A 170 1.54 -17.27 -6.39
CA THR A 170 0.81 -15.98 -6.43
C THR A 170 0.36 -15.57 -7.83
N ALA A 171 0.98 -16.10 -8.87
CA ALA A 171 0.51 -15.93 -10.25
C ALA A 171 -0.89 -16.52 -10.48
N ILE A 172 -1.42 -17.33 -9.54
CA ILE A 172 -2.82 -17.81 -9.56
C ILE A 172 -3.82 -16.64 -9.56
N ALA A 173 -3.41 -15.44 -9.09
CA ALA A 173 -4.19 -14.23 -9.24
C ALA A 173 -4.59 -13.96 -10.70
N GLY A 174 -3.76 -14.35 -11.68
CA GLY A 174 -4.11 -14.29 -13.10
C GLY A 174 -5.31 -15.14 -13.48
N VAL A 175 -5.52 -16.28 -12.81
CA VAL A 175 -6.70 -17.12 -13.01
C VAL A 175 -7.97 -16.39 -12.53
N PHE A 176 -7.84 -15.56 -11.50
CA PHE A 176 -8.93 -14.73 -11.02
C PHE A 176 -9.43 -13.71 -12.05
N ALA A 177 -8.59 -13.31 -13.02
CA ALA A 177 -9.02 -12.51 -14.16
C ALA A 177 -10.17 -13.17 -14.95
N ILE A 178 -10.22 -14.52 -14.99
CA ILE A 178 -11.33 -15.27 -15.61
C ILE A 178 -12.63 -15.07 -14.80
N VAL A 179 -12.53 -15.06 -13.48
CA VAL A 179 -13.66 -14.80 -12.59
C VAL A 179 -14.18 -13.38 -12.81
N LEU A 180 -13.29 -12.40 -12.87
CA LEU A 180 -13.64 -11.01 -13.19
C LEU A 180 -14.34 -10.92 -14.54
N ARG A 181 -13.81 -11.59 -15.58
CA ARG A 181 -14.40 -11.59 -16.92
C ARG A 181 -15.84 -12.11 -16.94
N LYS A 182 -16.14 -13.14 -16.15
CA LYS A 182 -17.46 -13.77 -16.09
C LYS A 182 -18.50 -12.96 -15.30
N HIS A 183 -18.08 -12.30 -14.23
CA HIS A 183 -18.99 -11.76 -13.23
C HIS A 183 -19.06 -10.24 -13.18
N ILE A 184 -18.12 -9.52 -13.77
CA ILE A 184 -18.15 -8.06 -13.82
C ILE A 184 -18.63 -7.60 -15.20
N HIS A 185 -19.62 -6.68 -15.20
CA HIS A 185 -20.08 -6.03 -16.41
C HIS A 185 -19.25 -4.78 -16.70
N GLU A 186 -19.08 -4.47 -17.99
CA GLU A 186 -18.40 -3.25 -18.38
C GLU A 186 -19.26 -2.05 -17.97
N THR A 187 -18.66 -1.10 -17.28
CA THR A 187 -19.27 0.21 -17.06
C THR A 187 -18.83 1.12 -18.20
N ALA A 188 -19.81 1.72 -18.89
CA ALA A 188 -19.51 2.60 -20.01
C ALA A 188 -18.53 3.71 -19.58
N PRO A 189 -17.47 3.97 -20.37
CA PRO A 189 -16.53 5.03 -20.07
C PRO A 189 -17.31 6.36 -20.02
N LYS A 190 -17.33 7.00 -18.87
CA LYS A 190 -17.80 8.37 -18.78
C LYS A 190 -16.71 9.24 -19.36
N SER A 191 -16.94 9.80 -20.55
CA SER A 191 -16.16 10.93 -21.05
C SER A 191 -16.28 12.07 -20.05
N THR A 192 -15.41 12.08 -19.07
CA THR A 192 -15.21 13.22 -18.20
C THR A 192 -14.43 14.23 -19.03
N GLY A 193 -15.10 15.29 -19.44
CA GLY A 193 -14.42 16.42 -20.07
C GLY A 193 -13.14 16.70 -19.24
N THR A 194 -12.04 16.88 -19.94
CA THR A 194 -10.73 17.24 -19.38
C THR A 194 -10.88 18.53 -18.57
N GLN A 195 -11.30 18.41 -17.31
CA GLN A 195 -11.16 19.51 -16.37
C GLN A 195 -9.66 19.77 -16.27
N HIS A 196 -9.25 20.96 -16.70
CA HIS A 196 -7.85 21.40 -16.62
C HIS A 196 -7.41 21.35 -15.14
N TRP A 197 -6.77 20.25 -14.73
CA TRP A 197 -6.24 20.05 -13.37
C TRP A 197 -5.37 21.21 -12.91
N LEU A 198 -4.64 21.85 -13.83
CA LEU A 198 -3.85 23.07 -13.58
C LEU A 198 -4.69 24.28 -13.15
N VAL A 199 -5.91 24.42 -13.69
CA VAL A 199 -6.84 25.51 -13.30
C VAL A 199 -7.38 25.22 -11.90
N SER A 200 -7.73 23.98 -11.62
CA SER A 200 -8.20 23.56 -10.29
C SER A 200 -7.12 23.75 -9.22
N LEU A 201 -5.84 23.50 -9.54
CA LEU A 201 -4.70 23.80 -8.67
C LEU A 201 -4.61 25.30 -8.34
N LYS A 202 -4.56 26.15 -9.35
CA LYS A 202 -4.37 27.60 -9.16
C LYS A 202 -5.49 28.26 -8.35
N THR A 203 -6.72 27.79 -8.53
CA THR A 203 -7.90 28.39 -7.87
C THR A 203 -8.19 27.85 -6.48
N THR A 204 -7.68 26.64 -6.15
CA THR A 204 -8.03 25.92 -4.92
C THR A 204 -6.84 25.70 -3.99
N PHE A 205 -5.63 26.04 -4.43
CA PHE A 205 -4.44 25.88 -3.64
C PHE A 205 -4.49 26.77 -2.39
N LYS A 206 -4.52 26.11 -1.24
CA LYS A 206 -4.47 26.78 0.07
C LYS A 206 -3.22 26.30 0.82
N PRO A 207 -2.66 27.09 1.74
CA PRO A 207 -1.45 26.70 2.50
C PRO A 207 -1.56 25.32 3.18
N TRP A 208 -2.75 24.96 3.68
CA TRP A 208 -2.98 23.64 4.27
C TRP A 208 -2.93 22.47 3.27
N THR A 209 -3.04 22.73 1.95
CA THR A 209 -2.85 21.71 0.91
C THR A 209 -1.42 21.15 0.95
N LEU A 210 -0.41 22.02 1.14
CA LEU A 210 0.98 21.56 1.32
C LEU A 210 1.16 20.74 2.58
N MET A 211 0.52 21.12 3.66
CA MET A 211 0.57 20.36 4.92
C MET A 211 -0.08 18.98 4.76
N LEU A 212 -1.20 18.89 4.03
CA LEU A 212 -1.82 17.61 3.70
C LEU A 212 -0.92 16.74 2.82
N TRP A 213 -0.27 17.32 1.81
CA TRP A 213 0.67 16.60 0.96
C TRP A 213 1.90 16.13 1.75
N LEU A 214 2.40 16.96 2.65
CA LEU A 214 3.46 16.57 3.58
C LEU A 214 3.01 15.40 4.48
N ALA A 215 1.81 15.43 5.03
CA ALA A 215 1.27 14.33 5.83
C ALA A 215 1.15 13.03 5.02
N TRP A 216 0.67 13.10 3.77
CA TRP A 216 0.64 11.96 2.84
C TRP A 216 2.03 11.41 2.54
N PHE A 217 2.99 12.31 2.29
CA PHE A 217 4.39 11.91 2.08
C PHE A 217 4.92 11.18 3.33
N MET A 218 4.75 11.75 4.52
CA MET A 218 5.30 11.20 5.77
C MET A 218 4.69 9.86 6.15
N VAL A 219 3.37 9.68 5.99
CA VAL A 219 2.73 8.39 6.30
C VAL A 219 3.16 7.29 5.34
N MET A 220 3.25 7.59 4.04
CA MET A 220 3.69 6.62 3.04
C MET A 220 5.19 6.31 3.15
N PHE A 221 6.01 7.34 3.39
CA PHE A 221 7.43 7.21 3.62
C PHE A 221 7.71 6.27 4.80
N SER A 222 7.03 6.49 5.93
CA SER A 222 7.20 5.65 7.12
C SER A 222 6.63 4.24 6.92
N TYR A 223 5.44 4.12 6.30
CA TYR A 223 4.81 2.82 6.07
C TYR A 223 5.69 1.93 5.18
N TYR A 224 5.97 2.37 3.96
CA TYR A 224 6.75 1.58 3.01
C TYR A 224 8.20 1.39 3.49
N GLY A 225 8.80 2.41 4.09
CA GLY A 225 10.12 2.27 4.69
C GLY A 225 10.14 1.15 5.71
N MET A 226 9.38 1.24 6.77
CA MET A 226 9.42 0.27 7.87
C MET A 226 8.94 -1.13 7.47
N PHE A 227 7.76 -1.24 6.83
CA PHE A 227 7.16 -2.55 6.56
C PHE A 227 7.87 -3.34 5.46
N MET A 228 8.43 -2.68 4.43
CA MET A 228 9.21 -3.37 3.40
C MET A 228 10.50 -4.00 3.97
N TRP A 229 11.10 -3.39 4.99
CA TRP A 229 12.31 -3.87 5.61
C TRP A 229 12.11 -4.74 6.84
N LEU A 230 10.86 -4.87 7.33
CA LEU A 230 10.58 -5.55 8.60
C LEU A 230 11.20 -6.97 8.68
N PRO A 231 11.00 -7.88 7.70
CA PRO A 231 11.63 -9.20 7.72
C PRO A 231 13.17 -9.12 7.64
N SER A 232 13.71 -8.25 6.79
CA SER A 232 15.15 -8.06 6.61
C SER A 232 15.82 -7.58 7.92
N ILE A 233 15.21 -6.59 8.58
CA ILE A 233 15.71 -6.07 9.88
C ILE A 233 15.72 -7.17 10.94
N MET A 234 14.76 -8.07 10.95
CA MET A 234 14.76 -9.20 11.88
C MET A 234 15.89 -10.19 11.58
N VAL A 235 16.15 -10.45 10.29
CA VAL A 235 17.28 -11.28 9.88
C VAL A 235 18.60 -10.63 10.29
N ASP A 236 18.77 -9.33 10.11
CA ASP A 236 19.98 -8.60 10.54
C ASP A 236 20.16 -8.58 12.06
N LYS A 237 19.08 -8.66 12.82
CA LYS A 237 19.12 -8.83 14.29
C LYS A 237 19.46 -10.27 14.72
N GLY A 238 19.75 -11.18 13.77
CA GLY A 238 20.19 -12.55 14.02
C GLY A 238 19.07 -13.60 14.10
N TYR A 239 17.84 -13.26 13.75
CA TYR A 239 16.76 -14.25 13.66
C TYR A 239 16.82 -14.99 12.31
N GLY A 240 16.56 -16.31 12.34
CA GLY A 240 16.45 -17.09 11.10
C GLY A 240 15.30 -16.57 10.20
N ILE A 241 15.46 -16.71 8.89
CA ILE A 241 14.51 -16.20 7.88
C ILE A 241 13.07 -16.63 8.18
N VAL A 242 12.84 -17.93 8.46
CA VAL A 242 11.50 -18.47 8.73
C VAL A 242 10.90 -17.88 10.00
N ASN A 243 11.69 -17.76 11.07
CA ASN A 243 11.24 -17.15 12.32
C ASN A 243 10.90 -15.67 12.13
N SER A 244 11.68 -14.95 11.32
CA SER A 244 11.42 -13.55 10.97
C SER A 244 10.08 -13.40 10.26
N PHE A 245 9.71 -14.35 9.39
CA PHE A 245 8.41 -14.36 8.72
C PHE A 245 7.26 -14.63 9.70
N GLY A 246 7.44 -15.58 10.62
CA GLY A 246 6.46 -15.88 11.68
C GLY A 246 6.20 -14.67 12.58
N TYR A 247 7.25 -13.99 13.04
CA TYR A 247 7.12 -12.76 13.83
C TYR A 247 6.45 -11.65 13.05
N THR A 248 6.82 -11.46 11.78
CA THR A 248 6.17 -10.48 10.92
C THR A 248 4.69 -10.79 10.72
N THR A 249 4.31 -12.06 10.62
CA THR A 249 2.89 -12.46 10.54
C THR A 249 2.11 -12.00 11.76
N ILE A 250 2.64 -12.20 12.97
CA ILE A 250 2.01 -11.74 14.22
C ILE A 250 1.85 -10.21 14.22
N ILE A 251 2.91 -9.50 13.78
CA ILE A 251 2.91 -8.03 13.70
C ILE A 251 1.84 -7.54 12.71
N VAL A 252 1.71 -8.17 11.56
CA VAL A 252 0.72 -7.80 10.52
C VAL A 252 -0.72 -8.04 11.00
N VAL A 253 -0.98 -9.08 11.80
CA VAL A 253 -2.31 -9.32 12.39
C VAL A 253 -2.80 -8.10 13.18
N ALA A 254 -1.91 -7.38 13.87
CA ALA A 254 -2.27 -6.19 14.63
C ALA A 254 -2.81 -5.02 13.77
N GLN A 255 -2.62 -5.04 12.45
CA GLN A 255 -3.20 -4.06 11.53
C GLN A 255 -4.73 -4.09 11.54
N LEU A 256 -5.33 -5.29 11.60
CA LEU A 256 -6.78 -5.45 11.55
C LEU A 256 -7.50 -4.76 12.71
N PRO A 257 -7.19 -5.04 14.00
CA PRO A 257 -7.81 -4.32 15.10
C PRO A 257 -7.45 -2.83 15.09
N GLY A 258 -6.26 -2.44 14.63
CA GLY A 258 -5.85 -1.04 14.48
C GLY A 258 -6.79 -0.28 13.56
N TYR A 259 -7.10 -0.84 12.41
CA TYR A 259 -8.01 -0.25 11.43
C TYR A 259 -9.44 -0.14 11.96
N LEU A 260 -9.95 -1.19 12.62
CA LEU A 260 -11.28 -1.20 13.22
C LEU A 260 -11.41 -0.15 14.33
N CYS A 261 -10.40 -0.05 15.22
CA CYS A 261 -10.36 0.97 16.28
C CYS A 261 -10.29 2.38 15.71
N ALA A 262 -9.48 2.63 14.65
CA ALA A 262 -9.43 3.93 13.98
C ALA A 262 -10.79 4.32 13.40
N SER A 263 -11.47 3.38 12.73
CA SER A 263 -12.80 3.57 12.16
C SER A 263 -13.85 3.85 13.25
N TRP A 264 -13.77 3.15 14.38
CA TRP A 264 -14.65 3.39 15.53
C TRP A 264 -14.40 4.77 16.15
N LEU A 265 -13.12 5.14 16.31
CA LEU A 265 -12.74 6.43 16.91
C LEU A 265 -13.14 7.61 15.99
N ALA A 266 -13.08 7.45 14.69
CA ALA A 266 -13.51 8.44 13.69
C ALA A 266 -15.01 8.80 13.77
N LYS A 267 -15.84 7.94 14.42
CA LYS A 267 -17.24 8.25 14.73
C LYS A 267 -17.42 9.12 15.99
N ARG A 268 -16.39 9.22 16.82
CA ARG A 268 -16.42 9.88 18.13
C ARG A 268 -15.71 11.22 18.14
N ILE A 269 -14.63 11.33 17.39
CA ILE A 269 -13.80 12.54 17.30
C ILE A 269 -13.51 12.88 15.84
N ARG A 270 -13.12 14.12 15.56
CA ARG A 270 -12.77 14.56 14.20
C ARG A 270 -11.62 13.72 13.63
N VAL A 271 -11.71 13.33 12.37
CA VAL A 271 -10.76 12.44 11.70
C VAL A 271 -9.31 12.94 11.76
N LYS A 272 -9.10 14.27 11.74
CA LYS A 272 -7.76 14.85 11.90
C LYS A 272 -7.08 14.48 13.22
N TYR A 273 -7.85 14.39 14.32
CA TYR A 273 -7.30 13.97 15.61
C TYR A 273 -7.04 12.46 15.67
N VAL A 274 -7.89 11.66 15.01
CA VAL A 274 -7.63 10.22 14.83
C VAL A 274 -6.30 10.02 14.12
N PHE A 275 -6.09 10.71 12.99
CA PHE A 275 -4.82 10.65 12.26
C PHE A 275 -3.63 11.04 13.16
N ALA A 276 -3.71 12.15 13.86
CA ALA A 276 -2.62 12.62 14.72
C ALA A 276 -2.31 11.62 15.85
N ILE A 277 -3.32 11.09 16.56
CA ILE A 277 -3.15 10.07 17.60
C ILE A 277 -2.47 8.83 17.05
N TYR A 278 -2.90 8.37 15.86
CA TYR A 278 -2.34 7.18 15.24
C TYR A 278 -0.92 7.39 14.73
N MET A 279 -0.59 8.57 14.19
CA MET A 279 0.79 8.94 13.85
C MET A 279 1.71 8.97 15.07
N LEU A 280 1.23 9.53 16.19
CA LEU A 280 1.97 9.55 17.47
C LEU A 280 2.16 8.13 18.02
N GLY A 281 1.12 7.29 17.97
CA GLY A 281 1.21 5.90 18.38
C GLY A 281 2.19 5.10 17.50
N THR A 282 2.20 5.36 16.19
CA THR A 282 3.19 4.76 15.27
C THR A 282 4.60 5.23 15.60
N ALA A 283 4.80 6.53 15.89
CA ALA A 283 6.08 7.10 16.28
C ALA A 283 6.63 6.45 17.57
N PHE A 284 5.75 6.24 18.56
CA PHE A 284 6.09 5.53 19.78
C PHE A 284 6.48 4.06 19.50
N GLY A 285 5.67 3.35 18.68
CA GLY A 285 6.00 1.97 18.25
C GLY A 285 7.32 1.89 17.49
N ALA A 286 7.62 2.87 16.64
CA ALA A 286 8.86 2.93 15.89
C ALA A 286 10.10 3.04 16.80
N ILE A 287 10.08 3.92 17.81
CA ILE A 287 11.17 4.00 18.79
C ILE A 287 11.33 2.69 19.56
N MET A 288 10.23 2.15 20.07
CA MET A 288 10.27 0.89 20.80
C MET A 288 10.88 -0.23 19.93
N PHE A 289 10.49 -0.32 18.66
CA PHE A 289 10.99 -1.32 17.74
C PHE A 289 12.48 -1.14 17.44
N GLY A 290 12.92 0.08 17.18
CA GLY A 290 14.31 0.41 16.91
C GLY A 290 15.25 0.05 18.07
N GLN A 291 14.79 0.16 19.31
CA GLN A 291 15.56 -0.13 20.53
C GLN A 291 15.39 -1.55 21.06
N SER A 292 14.49 -2.34 20.46
CA SER A 292 14.18 -3.70 20.93
C SER A 292 15.35 -4.65 20.75
N ALA A 293 15.79 -5.28 21.85
CA ALA A 293 16.89 -6.25 21.87
C ALA A 293 16.43 -7.71 21.90
N SER A 294 15.20 -8.00 22.35
CA SER A 294 14.67 -9.37 22.46
C SER A 294 13.54 -9.61 21.45
N ALA A 295 13.33 -10.88 21.05
CA ALA A 295 12.26 -11.28 20.14
C ALA A 295 10.88 -10.82 20.63
N LEU A 296 10.61 -10.98 21.94
CA LEU A 296 9.34 -10.58 22.53
C LEU A 296 9.09 -9.07 22.39
N LEU A 297 10.11 -8.25 22.70
CA LEU A 297 10.01 -6.79 22.58
C LEU A 297 9.87 -6.35 21.12
N ILE A 298 10.54 -7.02 20.17
CA ILE A 298 10.40 -6.79 18.73
C ILE A 298 8.94 -7.04 18.29
N VAL A 299 8.36 -8.17 18.71
CA VAL A 299 6.99 -8.51 18.34
C VAL A 299 6.00 -7.53 18.99
N ILE A 300 6.13 -7.22 20.28
CA ILE A 300 5.24 -6.28 20.96
C ILE A 300 5.32 -4.89 20.32
N SER A 301 6.52 -4.35 20.17
CA SER A 301 6.73 -3.03 19.57
C SER A 301 6.31 -2.99 18.09
N GLY A 302 6.54 -4.07 17.36
CA GLY A 302 6.06 -4.25 16.00
C GLY A 302 4.53 -4.28 15.91
N CYS A 303 3.85 -4.96 16.85
CA CYS A 303 2.38 -4.94 16.94
C CYS A 303 1.85 -3.53 17.25
N VAL A 304 2.48 -2.79 18.16
CA VAL A 304 2.11 -1.41 18.46
C VAL A 304 2.27 -0.54 17.22
N LEU A 305 3.43 -0.62 16.56
CA LEU A 305 3.72 0.09 15.32
C LEU A 305 2.69 -0.22 14.24
N SER A 306 2.40 -1.50 14.04
CA SER A 306 1.49 -2.01 13.02
C SER A 306 0.03 -1.59 13.27
N PHE A 307 -0.43 -1.69 14.51
CA PHE A 307 -1.76 -1.27 14.95
C PHE A 307 -2.04 0.20 14.63
N PHE A 308 -1.10 1.08 14.99
CA PHE A 308 -1.29 2.51 14.77
C PHE A 308 -1.04 2.94 13.33
N ASN A 309 -0.08 2.36 12.62
CA ASN A 309 0.30 2.83 11.29
C ASN A 309 -0.84 2.68 10.27
N LEU A 310 -1.51 1.52 10.22
CA LEU A 310 -2.58 1.30 9.26
C LEU A 310 -3.83 2.14 9.59
N GLY A 311 -4.10 2.37 10.86
CA GLY A 311 -5.18 3.27 11.27
C GLY A 311 -4.90 4.73 10.87
N ALA A 312 -3.64 5.19 10.92
CA ALA A 312 -3.26 6.50 10.38
C ALA A 312 -3.51 6.59 8.88
N TYR A 313 -3.15 5.53 8.13
CA TYR A 313 -3.38 5.47 6.70
C TYR A 313 -4.88 5.56 6.35
N GLY A 314 -5.72 4.77 7.01
CA GLY A 314 -7.18 4.83 6.85
C GLY A 314 -7.76 6.20 7.21
N ALA A 315 -7.24 6.84 8.27
CA ALA A 315 -7.68 8.16 8.68
C ALA A 315 -7.35 9.25 7.63
N ILE A 316 -6.15 9.24 7.02
CA ILE A 316 -5.80 10.25 6.01
C ILE A 316 -6.57 10.05 4.70
N ILE A 317 -6.89 8.80 4.33
CA ILE A 317 -7.79 8.50 3.19
C ILE A 317 -9.17 9.10 3.42
N ALA A 318 -9.71 8.97 4.63
CA ALA A 318 -11.01 9.53 4.98
C ALA A 318 -10.98 11.07 5.06
N LEU A 319 -9.94 11.64 5.66
CA LEU A 319 -9.77 13.08 5.85
C LEU A 319 -9.63 13.84 4.54
N THR A 320 -8.84 13.32 3.60
CA THR A 320 -8.46 14.05 2.39
C THR A 320 -9.66 14.55 1.57
N PRO A 321 -10.67 13.72 1.23
CA PRO A 321 -11.82 14.18 0.46
C PRO A 321 -12.74 15.15 1.22
N GLU A 322 -12.70 15.17 2.55
CA GLU A 322 -13.52 16.10 3.36
C GLU A 322 -13.04 17.56 3.24
N LEU A 323 -11.76 17.76 2.94
CA LEU A 323 -11.14 19.09 2.86
C LEU A 323 -11.42 19.82 1.55
N TYR A 324 -11.98 19.14 0.54
CA TYR A 324 -12.15 19.71 -0.80
C TYR A 324 -13.61 19.73 -1.27
N ALA A 325 -13.98 20.76 -2.02
CA ALA A 325 -15.28 20.86 -2.65
C ALA A 325 -15.53 19.71 -3.62
N HIS A 326 -16.79 19.32 -3.80
CA HIS A 326 -17.18 18.11 -4.53
C HIS A 326 -16.64 18.04 -5.96
N ASN A 327 -16.59 19.18 -6.67
CA ASN A 327 -16.15 19.27 -8.06
C ASN A 327 -14.66 19.01 -8.30
N ILE A 328 -13.80 19.20 -7.27
CA ILE A 328 -12.34 19.06 -7.36
C ILE A 328 -11.79 17.95 -6.45
N ARG A 329 -12.66 17.38 -5.61
CA ARG A 329 -12.31 16.40 -4.58
C ARG A 329 -11.49 15.24 -5.14
N GLY A 330 -11.90 14.66 -6.26
CA GLY A 330 -11.19 13.55 -6.90
C GLY A 330 -9.77 13.92 -7.35
N THR A 331 -9.62 15.06 -8.00
CA THR A 331 -8.33 15.55 -8.48
C THR A 331 -7.37 15.80 -7.32
N MET A 332 -7.84 16.51 -6.29
CA MET A 332 -6.99 16.86 -5.14
C MET A 332 -6.62 15.65 -4.29
N THR A 333 -7.53 14.68 -4.15
CA THR A 333 -7.23 13.39 -3.49
C THR A 333 -6.20 12.60 -4.28
N GLY A 334 -6.32 12.52 -5.60
CA GLY A 334 -5.35 11.84 -6.45
C GLY A 334 -3.96 12.48 -6.39
N MET A 335 -3.88 13.81 -6.36
CA MET A 335 -2.61 14.52 -6.19
C MET A 335 -1.96 14.26 -4.83
N ALA A 336 -2.74 14.30 -3.74
CA ALA A 336 -2.24 14.03 -2.41
C ALA A 336 -1.67 12.59 -2.31
N GLN A 337 -2.38 11.61 -2.86
CA GLN A 337 -1.91 10.23 -2.95
C GLN A 337 -0.65 10.10 -3.83
N GLY A 338 -0.59 10.84 -4.95
CA GLY A 338 0.59 10.89 -5.82
C GLY A 338 1.83 11.37 -5.09
N ILE A 339 1.72 12.43 -4.28
CA ILE A 339 2.80 12.90 -3.41
C ILE A 339 3.17 11.85 -2.36
N GLY A 340 2.18 11.18 -1.77
CA GLY A 340 2.42 10.06 -0.87
C GLY A 340 3.26 8.95 -1.52
N ARG A 341 3.02 8.62 -2.79
CA ARG A 341 3.82 7.62 -3.53
C ARG A 341 5.30 8.00 -3.65
N ILE A 342 5.62 9.30 -3.72
CA ILE A 342 7.01 9.76 -3.66
C ILE A 342 7.65 9.35 -2.33
N GLY A 343 6.94 9.51 -1.21
CA GLY A 343 7.37 9.01 0.09
C GLY A 343 7.60 7.49 0.10
N ALA A 344 6.68 6.73 -0.50
CA ALA A 344 6.80 5.27 -0.62
C ALA A 344 8.01 4.82 -1.48
N ILE A 345 8.47 5.64 -2.42
CA ILE A 345 9.69 5.40 -3.20
C ILE A 345 10.93 5.66 -2.33
N PHE A 346 10.97 6.78 -1.64
CA PHE A 346 12.15 7.20 -0.88
C PHE A 346 12.33 6.41 0.42
N GLY A 347 11.25 5.95 1.08
CA GLY A 347 11.33 5.25 2.36
C GLY A 347 12.24 4.02 2.33
N PRO A 348 11.96 3.01 1.51
CA PRO A 348 12.78 1.80 1.43
C PRO A 348 14.21 2.06 0.92
N LEU A 349 14.38 2.98 -0.03
CA LEU A 349 15.69 3.35 -0.56
C LEU A 349 16.58 3.99 0.51
N LEU A 350 16.01 4.92 1.30
CA LEU A 350 16.73 5.59 2.36
C LEU A 350 17.26 4.60 3.41
N ILE A 351 16.43 3.64 3.82
CA ILE A 351 16.90 2.60 4.77
C ILE A 351 18.08 1.84 4.18
N GLY A 352 17.99 1.40 2.93
CA GLY A 352 19.06 0.66 2.28
C GLY A 352 20.37 1.45 2.27
N VAL A 353 20.31 2.74 1.90
CA VAL A 353 21.48 3.62 1.90
C VAL A 353 22.05 3.81 3.31
N LEU A 354 21.21 4.06 4.31
CA LEU A 354 21.65 4.25 5.69
C LEU A 354 22.30 2.98 6.27
N MET A 355 21.77 1.81 5.94
CA MET A 355 22.33 0.53 6.37
C MET A 355 23.69 0.26 5.69
N ASP A 356 23.87 0.61 4.42
CA ASP A 356 25.18 0.51 3.74
C ASP A 356 26.23 1.41 4.39
N HIS A 357 25.82 2.56 4.94
CA HIS A 357 26.69 3.44 5.74
C HIS A 357 26.80 3.00 7.21
N GLN A 358 26.34 1.80 7.55
CA GLN A 358 26.40 1.23 8.90
C GLN A 358 25.70 2.06 9.98
N ILE A 359 24.70 2.86 9.59
CA ILE A 359 23.84 3.57 10.53
C ILE A 359 22.97 2.55 11.28
N SER A 360 22.96 2.64 12.60
CA SER A 360 22.23 1.70 13.43
C SER A 360 20.71 1.74 13.16
N ILE A 361 20.06 0.58 13.25
CA ILE A 361 18.61 0.45 13.10
C ILE A 361 17.87 1.41 14.05
N SER A 362 18.38 1.60 15.26
CA SER A 362 17.79 2.54 16.23
C SER A 362 17.73 3.97 15.69
N ILE A 363 18.81 4.46 15.06
CA ILE A 363 18.85 5.81 14.46
C ILE A 363 17.90 5.89 13.27
N ILE A 364 17.83 4.85 12.43
CA ILE A 364 16.90 4.78 11.29
C ILE A 364 15.44 4.92 11.79
N PHE A 365 15.07 4.23 12.86
CA PHE A 365 13.74 4.34 13.44
C PHE A 365 13.46 5.69 14.11
N VAL A 366 14.49 6.38 14.61
CA VAL A 366 14.36 7.79 15.05
C VAL A 366 14.02 8.71 13.87
N ILE A 367 14.60 8.50 12.69
CA ILE A 367 14.23 9.26 11.48
C ILE A 367 12.76 9.06 11.14
N PHE A 368 12.25 7.82 11.18
CA PHE A 368 10.82 7.56 10.98
C PHE A 368 9.94 8.17 12.07
N MET A 369 10.36 8.10 13.34
CA MET A 369 9.65 8.79 14.42
C MET A 369 9.52 10.29 14.13
N VAL A 370 10.61 10.95 13.76
CA VAL A 370 10.60 12.39 13.44
C VAL A 370 9.66 12.66 12.26
N SER A 371 9.71 11.83 11.20
CA SER A 371 8.82 11.99 10.04
C SER A 371 7.33 11.84 10.44
N LEU A 372 7.01 10.90 11.32
CA LEU A 372 5.66 10.69 11.83
C LEU A 372 5.18 11.87 12.69
N LEU A 373 6.05 12.44 13.52
CA LEU A 373 5.75 13.65 14.31
C LEU A 373 5.48 14.84 13.38
N ILE A 374 6.31 15.05 12.35
CA ILE A 374 6.09 16.09 11.34
C ILE A 374 4.73 15.92 10.66
N GLY A 375 4.38 14.70 10.24
CA GLY A 375 3.08 14.41 9.63
C GLY A 375 1.90 14.67 10.59
N SER A 376 2.04 14.34 11.87
CA SER A 376 1.04 14.62 12.90
C SER A 376 0.83 16.13 13.10
N ILE A 377 1.92 16.88 13.25
CA ILE A 377 1.88 18.34 13.43
C ILE A 377 1.27 19.01 12.19
N ALA A 378 1.65 18.57 11.00
CA ALA A 378 1.12 19.11 9.74
C ALA A 378 -0.42 19.03 9.68
N VAL A 379 -1.01 17.90 10.11
CA VAL A 379 -2.47 17.73 10.09
C VAL A 379 -3.15 18.51 11.22
N LEU A 380 -2.53 18.60 12.39
CA LEU A 380 -3.09 19.40 13.51
C LEU A 380 -3.16 20.90 13.19
N ALA A 381 -2.23 21.39 12.36
CA ALA A 381 -2.20 22.78 11.90
C ALA A 381 -3.32 23.13 10.88
N PHE A 382 -4.13 22.16 10.43
CA PHE A 382 -5.26 22.46 9.54
C PHE A 382 -6.31 23.30 10.29
N PRO A 383 -6.86 24.35 9.63
CA PRO A 383 -8.05 25.00 10.17
C PRO A 383 -9.15 23.93 10.33
N SER A 384 -9.88 24.04 11.43
CA SER A 384 -11.07 23.21 11.65
C SER A 384 -12.03 23.51 10.50
N ALA A 385 -12.34 22.51 9.66
CA ALA A 385 -13.54 22.61 8.84
C ALA A 385 -14.72 22.66 9.82
N ASP A 386 -15.31 23.83 9.98
CA ASP A 386 -16.54 24.05 10.70
C ASP A 386 -17.72 23.46 9.91
#